data_99d372220a7c95354fede1d64ef62dfc
#
_entry.id   99d372220a7c95354fede1d64ef62dfc
#
_cell.length_a   1.000
_cell.length_b   1.000
_cell.length_c   1.000
_cell.angle_alpha   90.00
_cell.angle_beta   90.00
_cell.angle_gamma   90.00
#
_symmetry.space_group_name_H-M   'P 1'
#
loop_
_entity.id
_entity.type
_entity.pdbx_description
1 polymer ?
#
loop_
_entity_poly.entity_id
_entity_poly.type
_entity_poly.pdbx_seq_one_letter_code
_entity_poly.pdbx_strand_id
1 'polypeptide(L)'
;MNPIIQKSGLSVAGMLVAGGCVLGPAVAAQAAPVQGAPTAASQSGRGGQVDSSAERILGIDYQAQPNFYYCGPAATRIALSAQGKALSQDEVAKLLGTTEAGTPSALDTTRVLNELTGGKYRTTEIRDSVARPEQVEQLRRDVLAAVDAGRPVVANIKGTTVDTDGNPHSYEGGHYLTLVGYRDGGDLIRIADPADPALGEYWMTLPKVANWIAERGYSS
;
A
#
# COMPACT_ATOMS: atom_id res chain seq x y z
N MET A 1 -10.26 45.73 -19.61
CA MET A 1 -11.71 45.96 -19.47
C MET A 1 -12.31 44.75 -18.75
N ASN A 2 -12.62 44.95 -17.45
CA ASN A 2 -13.44 44.06 -16.64
C ASN A 2 -14.92 44.16 -17.06
N PRO A 3 -15.79 43.15 -16.77
CA PRO A 3 -16.42 43.27 -15.46
C PRO A 3 -16.57 41.98 -14.66
N ILE A 4 -16.48 42.19 -13.38
CA ILE A 4 -16.95 41.44 -12.21
C ILE A 4 -18.47 41.23 -12.27
N ILE A 5 -18.99 40.02 -11.97
CA ILE A 5 -20.36 39.88 -11.49
C ILE A 5 -20.35 39.06 -10.20
N GLN A 6 -20.89 39.71 -9.17
CA GLN A 6 -21.14 39.25 -7.81
C GLN A 6 -22.56 38.70 -7.64
N LYS A 7 -22.73 37.94 -6.53
CA LYS A 7 -23.97 37.68 -5.73
C LYS A 7 -24.80 36.45 -6.18
N SER A 8 -25.40 35.65 -5.34
CA SER A 8 -25.94 35.88 -4.00
C SER A 8 -26.10 34.54 -3.25
N GLY A 9 -26.01 34.64 -1.94
CA GLY A 9 -26.33 33.59 -0.99
C GLY A 9 -27.84 33.37 -0.78
N LEU A 10 -28.19 32.21 -0.25
CA LEU A 10 -29.43 32.03 0.48
C LEU A 10 -29.21 31.03 1.62
N SER A 11 -29.36 31.53 2.84
CA SER A 11 -29.50 30.78 4.07
C SER A 11 -30.96 30.35 4.21
N VAL A 12 -31.22 29.11 4.67
CA VAL A 12 -32.49 28.77 5.32
C VAL A 12 -32.18 27.96 6.58
N ALA A 13 -32.66 28.51 7.66
CA ALA A 13 -32.61 27.98 9.03
C ALA A 13 -33.80 27.08 9.33
N GLY A 14 -33.60 26.13 10.23
CA GLY A 14 -34.61 25.81 11.25
C GLY A 14 -35.47 24.59 11.03
N MET A 15 -35.34 23.57 11.87
CA MET A 15 -36.44 23.17 12.78
C MET A 15 -35.96 22.10 13.78
N LEU A 16 -36.02 22.45 15.04
CA LEU A 16 -36.01 21.58 16.22
C LEU A 16 -37.37 20.88 16.35
N VAL A 17 -37.39 19.59 16.64
CA VAL A 17 -38.52 18.91 17.25
C VAL A 17 -38.00 18.09 18.44
N ALA A 18 -38.43 18.50 19.61
CA ALA A 18 -38.28 17.79 20.89
C ALA A 18 -39.54 16.93 21.17
N GLY A 19 -39.34 15.84 21.87
CA GLY A 19 -40.40 15.04 22.50
C GLY A 19 -40.05 13.56 22.47
N GLY A 20 -40.07 12.78 23.50
CA GLY A 20 -40.60 12.84 24.83
C GLY A 20 -40.22 11.52 25.52
N CYS A 21 -39.92 11.57 26.80
CA CYS A 21 -39.63 10.44 27.68
C CYS A 21 -40.87 9.58 27.93
N VAL A 22 -40.69 8.24 27.93
CA VAL A 22 -41.61 7.33 28.62
C VAL A 22 -40.78 6.39 29.51
N LEU A 23 -40.97 6.56 30.81
CA LEU A 23 -40.49 5.66 31.88
C LEU A 23 -41.53 4.55 32.07
N GLY A 24 -41.12 3.30 32.10
CA GLY A 24 -41.91 2.15 32.52
C GLY A 24 -41.09 1.27 33.48
N PRO A 25 -41.69 0.64 34.48
CA PRO A 25 -41.01 0.18 35.68
C PRO A 25 -40.38 -1.22 35.59
N ALA A 26 -39.35 -1.37 36.40
CA ALA A 26 -38.58 -2.59 36.64
C ALA A 26 -39.44 -3.69 37.33
N VAL A 27 -39.26 -4.93 36.88
CA VAL A 27 -39.63 -6.12 37.67
C VAL A 27 -38.36 -6.96 37.85
N ALA A 28 -37.92 -7.05 39.09
CA ALA A 28 -36.86 -7.94 39.52
C ALA A 28 -37.38 -9.36 39.69
N ALA A 29 -36.79 -10.34 39.04
CA ALA A 29 -36.97 -11.74 39.36
C ALA A 29 -35.59 -12.32 39.77
N GLN A 30 -35.45 -12.64 41.06
CA GLN A 30 -34.33 -13.41 41.61
C GLN A 30 -34.56 -14.90 41.34
N ALA A 31 -33.60 -15.61 40.82
CA ALA A 31 -33.53 -17.06 40.87
C ALA A 31 -32.14 -17.50 41.33
N ALA A 32 -32.12 -18.41 42.28
CA ALA A 32 -30.99 -18.91 43.03
C ALA A 32 -30.04 -19.83 42.23
N PRO A 33 -28.79 -20.14 42.74
CA PRO A 33 -27.74 -20.79 41.97
C PRO A 33 -27.90 -22.31 41.95
N VAL A 34 -27.72 -22.90 40.79
CA VAL A 34 -27.49 -24.37 40.62
C VAL A 34 -25.98 -24.56 40.38
N GLN A 35 -25.35 -25.23 41.33
CA GLN A 35 -23.97 -25.74 41.16
C GLN A 35 -23.98 -26.92 40.21
N GLY A 36 -23.36 -26.78 39.06
CA GLY A 36 -23.07 -27.86 38.10
C GLY A 36 -21.56 -28.04 37.91
N ALA A 37 -21.09 -29.24 37.97
CA ALA A 37 -19.70 -29.70 37.95
C ALA A 37 -18.88 -29.25 36.73
N PRO A 38 -17.55 -29.22 36.80
CA PRO A 38 -16.69 -28.75 35.71
C PRO A 38 -16.63 -29.77 34.56
N THR A 39 -17.25 -29.46 33.46
CA THR A 39 -17.04 -30.17 32.20
C THR A 39 -15.75 -29.66 31.56
N ALA A 40 -14.80 -30.55 31.31
CA ALA A 40 -13.55 -30.25 30.63
C ALA A 40 -13.84 -29.58 29.26
N ALA A 41 -13.51 -28.31 29.15
CA ALA A 41 -13.53 -27.60 27.88
C ALA A 41 -12.39 -28.10 27.00
N SER A 42 -12.75 -28.84 25.95
CA SER A 42 -11.85 -29.11 24.84
C SER A 42 -11.37 -27.78 24.27
N GLN A 43 -10.08 -27.54 24.41
CA GLN A 43 -9.41 -26.45 23.70
C GLN A 43 -9.34 -26.84 22.22
N SER A 44 -10.40 -26.51 21.47
CA SER A 44 -10.31 -26.45 20.01
C SER A 44 -9.32 -25.37 19.66
N GLY A 45 -8.21 -25.77 19.03
CA GLY A 45 -7.17 -24.86 18.56
C GLY A 45 -7.81 -23.74 17.73
N ARG A 46 -7.69 -22.51 18.18
CA ARG A 46 -7.90 -21.34 17.34
C ARG A 46 -6.80 -21.36 16.28
N GLY A 47 -7.09 -21.98 15.14
CA GLY A 47 -6.43 -21.59 13.90
C GLY A 47 -6.62 -20.09 13.77
N GLY A 48 -5.55 -19.32 13.77
CA GLY A 48 -5.61 -17.88 13.61
C GLY A 48 -6.32 -17.56 12.29
N GLN A 49 -7.59 -17.15 12.41
CA GLN A 49 -8.32 -16.57 11.30
C GLN A 49 -7.65 -15.22 11.07
N VAL A 50 -6.82 -15.13 10.04
CA VAL A 50 -6.32 -13.84 9.57
C VAL A 50 -7.55 -13.01 9.23
N ASP A 51 -7.70 -11.89 9.93
CA ASP A 51 -8.76 -10.92 9.66
C ASP A 51 -8.53 -10.41 8.23
N SER A 52 -9.31 -10.92 7.27
CA SER A 52 -9.16 -10.61 5.85
C SER A 52 -9.46 -9.13 5.54
N SER A 53 -9.99 -8.38 6.49
CA SER A 53 -10.26 -6.94 6.37
C SER A 53 -9.12 -6.05 6.91
N ALA A 54 -8.05 -6.64 7.47
CA ALA A 54 -6.96 -5.88 8.05
C ALA A 54 -6.22 -5.07 6.95
N GLU A 55 -6.19 -3.75 7.12
CA GLU A 55 -5.38 -2.85 6.31
C GLU A 55 -4.05 -2.60 7.03
N ARG A 56 -2.95 -2.63 6.28
CA ARG A 56 -1.63 -2.25 6.76
C ARG A 56 -0.94 -1.35 5.76
N ILE A 57 -0.60 -0.15 6.19
CA ILE A 57 0.13 0.85 5.40
C ILE A 57 1.33 1.32 6.21
N LEU A 58 2.50 1.35 5.59
CA LEU A 58 3.73 1.86 6.19
C LEU A 58 3.77 3.38 6.08
N GLY A 59 4.20 4.05 7.15
CA GLY A 59 4.49 5.48 7.11
C GLY A 59 5.72 5.74 6.24
N ILE A 60 5.58 6.61 5.27
CA ILE A 60 6.63 6.98 4.32
C ILE A 60 6.83 8.50 4.29
N ASP A 61 8.03 8.94 3.90
CA ASP A 61 8.29 10.30 3.48
C ASP A 61 8.26 10.34 1.95
N TYR A 62 7.08 10.66 1.39
CA TYR A 62 6.89 10.71 -0.05
C TYR A 62 7.64 11.90 -0.65
N GLN A 63 8.36 11.66 -1.75
CA GLN A 63 8.92 12.70 -2.62
C GLN A 63 8.74 12.30 -4.07
N ALA A 64 8.19 13.21 -4.87
CA ALA A 64 8.14 13.04 -6.31
C ALA A 64 9.56 13.03 -6.92
N GLN A 65 9.73 12.32 -8.01
CA GLN A 65 10.96 12.34 -8.80
C GLN A 65 11.17 13.72 -9.44
N PRO A 66 12.42 14.25 -9.47
CA PRO A 66 12.68 15.58 -10.04
C PRO A 66 12.76 15.58 -11.57
N ASN A 67 12.90 14.42 -12.20
CA ASN A 67 13.04 14.26 -13.64
C ASN A 67 12.62 12.84 -14.08
N PHE A 68 12.55 12.59 -15.39
CA PHE A 68 12.00 11.37 -15.98
C PHE A 68 12.81 10.08 -15.72
N TYR A 69 14.08 10.16 -15.33
CA TYR A 69 14.97 9.01 -15.09
C TYR A 69 15.24 8.73 -13.60
N TYR A 70 14.65 9.50 -12.68
CA TYR A 70 14.83 9.35 -11.24
C TYR A 70 13.77 8.47 -10.55
N CYS A 71 12.94 7.75 -11.30
CA CYS A 71 11.93 6.87 -10.70
C CYS A 71 12.54 5.82 -9.77
N GLY A 72 13.65 5.17 -10.16
CA GLY A 72 14.37 4.23 -9.31
C GLY A 72 14.89 4.84 -8.01
N PRO A 73 15.66 5.94 -8.05
CA PRO A 73 16.10 6.69 -6.86
C PRO A 73 14.94 7.11 -5.96
N ALA A 74 13.87 7.68 -6.52
CA ALA A 74 12.72 8.16 -5.77
C ALA A 74 11.96 7.01 -5.09
N ALA A 75 11.63 5.93 -5.82
CA ALA A 75 10.97 4.76 -5.26
C ALA A 75 11.83 4.08 -4.17
N THR A 76 13.13 3.93 -4.40
CA THR A 76 14.05 3.36 -3.40
C THR A 76 14.15 4.25 -2.15
N ARG A 77 14.22 5.57 -2.33
CA ARG A 77 14.21 6.53 -1.21
C ARG A 77 12.91 6.44 -0.40
N ILE A 78 11.76 6.34 -1.05
CA ILE A 78 10.46 6.15 -0.38
C ILE A 78 10.52 4.87 0.47
N ALA A 79 11.02 3.77 -0.05
CA ALA A 79 11.16 2.52 0.70
C ALA A 79 12.14 2.65 1.90
N LEU A 80 13.24 3.36 1.74
CA LEU A 80 14.21 3.64 2.79
C LEU A 80 13.63 4.51 3.90
N SER A 81 12.80 5.50 3.57
CA SER A 81 12.18 6.41 4.52
C SER A 81 11.30 5.70 5.54
N ALA A 82 10.55 4.67 5.11
CA ALA A 82 9.75 3.82 6.01
C ALA A 82 10.60 3.08 7.06
N GLN A 83 11.89 2.94 6.81
CA GLN A 83 12.87 2.28 7.69
C GLN A 83 13.76 3.30 8.42
N GLY A 84 13.34 4.57 8.48
CA GLY A 84 14.05 5.64 9.17
C GLY A 84 15.34 6.10 8.50
N LYS A 85 15.54 5.83 7.21
CA LYS A 85 16.70 6.26 6.43
C LYS A 85 16.37 7.53 5.65
N ALA A 86 17.06 8.63 5.97
CA ALA A 86 16.83 9.96 5.38
C ALA A 86 17.91 10.31 4.35
N LEU A 87 17.93 9.60 3.20
CA LEU A 87 18.81 9.91 2.09
C LEU A 87 18.10 10.84 1.09
N SER A 88 18.88 11.65 0.38
CA SER A 88 18.39 12.37 -0.80
C SER A 88 18.26 11.44 -2.01
N GLN A 89 17.45 11.83 -2.99
CA GLN A 89 17.34 11.08 -4.24
C GLN A 89 18.69 11.03 -5.00
N ASP A 90 19.52 12.08 -4.91
CA ASP A 90 20.84 12.11 -5.53
C ASP A 90 21.83 11.12 -4.90
N GLU A 91 21.80 10.95 -3.58
CA GLU A 91 22.59 9.93 -2.89
C GLU A 91 22.17 8.52 -3.32
N VAL A 92 20.85 8.28 -3.36
CA VAL A 92 20.32 7.01 -3.81
C VAL A 92 20.62 6.75 -5.28
N ALA A 93 20.55 7.77 -6.15
CA ALA A 93 20.90 7.67 -7.58
C ALA A 93 22.35 7.23 -7.78
N LYS A 94 23.28 7.81 -7.02
CA LYS A 94 24.70 7.41 -7.06
C LYS A 94 24.90 5.95 -6.64
N LEU A 95 24.23 5.53 -5.56
CA LEU A 95 24.31 4.14 -5.09
C LEU A 95 23.72 3.14 -6.09
N LEU A 96 22.60 3.49 -6.73
CA LEU A 96 21.95 2.67 -7.76
C LEU A 96 22.72 2.63 -9.09
N GLY A 97 23.64 3.57 -9.33
CA GLY A 97 24.26 3.76 -10.64
C GLY A 97 23.28 4.28 -11.68
N THR A 98 22.29 5.08 -11.24
CA THR A 98 21.29 5.67 -12.15
C THR A 98 21.93 6.65 -13.11
N THR A 99 21.57 6.55 -14.39
CA THR A 99 21.96 7.46 -15.47
C THR A 99 20.73 8.07 -16.11
N GLU A 100 20.88 8.85 -17.18
CA GLU A 100 19.74 9.34 -17.98
C GLU A 100 18.92 8.20 -18.63
N ALA A 101 19.49 7.00 -18.73
CA ALA A 101 18.77 5.80 -19.13
C ALA A 101 17.96 5.14 -17.99
N GLY A 102 17.97 5.74 -16.79
CA GLY A 102 17.32 5.24 -15.59
C GLY A 102 18.18 4.31 -14.75
N THR A 103 17.53 3.60 -13.82
CA THR A 103 18.13 2.54 -12.98
C THR A 103 18.06 1.21 -13.74
N PRO A 104 19.19 0.45 -13.86
CA PRO A 104 19.25 -0.70 -14.78
C PRO A 104 18.29 -1.84 -14.45
N SER A 105 18.18 -2.23 -13.17
CA SER A 105 17.41 -3.43 -12.79
C SER A 105 16.94 -3.45 -11.35
N ALA A 106 15.99 -4.35 -11.03
CA ALA A 106 15.57 -4.64 -9.66
C ALA A 106 16.72 -5.28 -8.82
N LEU A 107 17.76 -5.80 -9.43
CA LEU A 107 18.97 -6.26 -8.72
C LEU A 107 19.71 -5.08 -8.06
N ASP A 108 19.74 -3.92 -8.73
CA ASP A 108 20.37 -2.72 -8.19
C ASP A 108 19.59 -2.15 -7.01
N THR A 109 18.26 -2.12 -7.11
CA THR A 109 17.41 -1.70 -5.96
C THR A 109 17.56 -2.65 -4.79
N THR A 110 17.57 -3.97 -5.02
CA THR A 110 17.82 -4.98 -3.96
C THR A 110 19.18 -4.79 -3.29
N ARG A 111 20.24 -4.57 -4.07
CA ARG A 111 21.59 -4.36 -3.56
C ARG A 111 21.63 -3.13 -2.64
N VAL A 112 21.15 -1.98 -3.11
CA VAL A 112 21.17 -0.72 -2.34
C VAL A 112 20.29 -0.81 -1.09
N LEU A 113 19.08 -1.38 -1.19
CA LEU A 113 18.23 -1.60 -0.04
C LEU A 113 18.95 -2.47 1.01
N ASN A 114 19.62 -3.54 0.61
CA ASN A 114 20.35 -4.41 1.52
C ASN A 114 21.55 -3.73 2.17
N GLU A 115 22.33 -2.98 1.40
CA GLU A 115 23.48 -2.21 1.92
C GLU A 115 23.06 -1.23 3.03
N LEU A 116 21.90 -0.60 2.89
CA LEU A 116 21.44 0.45 3.80
C LEU A 116 20.55 -0.04 4.95
N THR A 117 19.96 -1.24 4.83
CA THR A 117 18.97 -1.75 5.82
C THR A 117 19.38 -3.04 6.52
N GLY A 118 20.56 -3.60 6.22
CA GLY A 118 21.07 -4.79 6.88
C GLY A 118 20.65 -6.11 6.26
N GLY A 119 20.24 -6.12 4.98
CA GLY A 119 20.23 -7.33 4.17
C GLY A 119 19.06 -8.28 4.34
N LYS A 120 17.82 -7.85 4.00
CA LYS A 120 16.64 -8.73 4.03
C LYS A 120 15.84 -8.71 2.73
N TYR A 121 16.25 -7.91 1.75
CA TYR A 121 15.59 -7.82 0.46
C TYR A 121 16.09 -8.89 -0.50
N ARG A 122 15.17 -9.38 -1.32
CA ARG A 122 15.44 -10.33 -2.40
C ARG A 122 14.86 -9.81 -3.70
N THR A 123 15.54 -10.06 -4.81
CA THR A 123 14.97 -9.80 -6.13
C THR A 123 14.13 -10.98 -6.56
N THR A 124 12.89 -10.73 -6.96
CA THR A 124 12.02 -11.67 -7.66
C THR A 124 11.74 -11.15 -9.06
N GLU A 125 12.02 -11.92 -10.09
CA GLU A 125 11.73 -11.57 -11.49
C GLU A 125 10.49 -12.31 -11.97
N ILE A 126 9.62 -11.59 -12.70
CA ILE A 126 8.53 -12.17 -13.49
C ILE A 126 8.94 -12.06 -14.95
N ARG A 127 9.44 -13.14 -15.53
CA ARG A 127 10.00 -13.14 -16.89
C ARG A 127 8.95 -13.31 -17.99
N ASP A 128 7.76 -13.72 -17.62
CA ASP A 128 6.62 -13.88 -18.51
C ASP A 128 6.04 -12.50 -18.88
N SER A 129 5.39 -12.40 -20.04
CA SER A 129 4.70 -11.16 -20.47
C SER A 129 3.37 -10.92 -19.73
N VAL A 130 2.86 -11.97 -19.07
CA VAL A 130 1.69 -11.93 -18.20
C VAL A 130 2.01 -12.79 -16.98
N ALA A 131 1.76 -12.27 -15.80
CA ALA A 131 2.02 -12.99 -14.55
C ALA A 131 1.12 -14.21 -14.43
N ARG A 132 1.72 -15.38 -14.17
CA ARG A 132 0.98 -16.61 -13.90
C ARG A 132 0.35 -16.59 -12.50
N PRO A 133 -0.71 -17.37 -12.24
CA PRO A 133 -1.37 -17.40 -10.93
C PRO A 133 -0.40 -17.62 -9.76
N GLU A 134 0.57 -18.52 -9.90
CA GLU A 134 1.57 -18.78 -8.87
C GLU A 134 2.52 -17.61 -8.62
N GLN A 135 2.80 -16.79 -9.64
CA GLN A 135 3.60 -15.56 -9.51
C GLN A 135 2.80 -14.44 -8.84
N VAL A 136 1.50 -14.34 -9.12
CA VAL A 136 0.59 -13.44 -8.40
C VAL A 136 0.57 -13.79 -6.91
N GLU A 137 0.42 -15.07 -6.58
CA GLU A 137 0.43 -15.53 -5.18
C GLU A 137 1.82 -15.42 -4.53
N GLN A 138 2.90 -15.53 -5.27
CA GLN A 138 4.24 -15.23 -4.76
C GLN A 138 4.36 -13.74 -4.40
N LEU A 139 3.93 -12.84 -5.29
CA LEU A 139 3.92 -11.40 -5.00
C LEU A 139 3.08 -11.08 -3.76
N ARG A 140 1.89 -11.72 -3.61
CA ARG A 140 1.06 -11.58 -2.40
C ARG A 140 1.85 -11.89 -1.14
N ARG A 141 2.43 -13.09 -1.07
CA ARG A 141 3.21 -13.53 0.11
C ARG A 141 4.37 -12.60 0.41
N ASP A 142 5.09 -12.18 -0.62
CA ASP A 142 6.26 -11.31 -0.48
C ASP A 142 5.87 -9.91 0.00
N VAL A 143 4.79 -9.34 -0.53
CA VAL A 143 4.30 -8.01 -0.09
C VAL A 143 3.82 -8.08 1.37
N LEU A 144 2.99 -9.07 1.73
CA LEU A 144 2.52 -9.22 3.10
C LEU A 144 3.70 -9.36 4.06
N ALA A 145 4.62 -10.30 3.79
CA ALA A 145 5.77 -10.55 4.65
C ALA A 145 6.70 -9.33 4.76
N ALA A 146 6.92 -8.59 3.67
CA ALA A 146 7.76 -7.40 3.68
C ALA A 146 7.11 -6.26 4.46
N VAL A 147 5.85 -5.93 4.16
CA VAL A 147 5.10 -4.85 4.82
C VAL A 147 4.89 -5.15 6.31
N ASP A 148 4.60 -6.40 6.67
CA ASP A 148 4.49 -6.81 8.08
C ASP A 148 5.80 -6.66 8.84
N ALA A 149 6.91 -6.77 8.15
CA ALA A 149 8.24 -6.54 8.73
C ALA A 149 8.72 -5.07 8.60
N GLY A 150 7.84 -4.13 8.21
CA GLY A 150 8.16 -2.71 8.07
C GLY A 150 9.01 -2.36 6.84
N ARG A 151 9.04 -3.24 5.83
CA ARG A 151 9.83 -3.06 4.60
C ARG A 151 8.90 -2.86 3.39
N PRO A 152 8.85 -1.67 2.77
CA PRO A 152 8.19 -1.49 1.49
C PRO A 152 8.86 -2.32 0.39
N VAL A 153 8.09 -2.71 -0.62
CA VAL A 153 8.59 -3.42 -1.80
C VAL A 153 8.83 -2.43 -2.93
N VAL A 154 10.01 -2.44 -3.54
CA VAL A 154 10.30 -1.61 -4.72
C VAL A 154 10.09 -2.44 -5.98
N ALA A 155 9.18 -2.00 -6.83
CA ALA A 155 8.79 -2.69 -8.04
C ALA A 155 9.24 -1.94 -9.31
N ASN A 156 9.83 -2.67 -10.25
CA ASN A 156 10.03 -2.23 -11.62
C ASN A 156 8.84 -2.71 -12.44
N ILE A 157 8.19 -1.80 -13.15
CA ILE A 157 6.94 -2.05 -13.88
C ILE A 157 7.05 -1.55 -15.33
N LYS A 158 6.14 -2.03 -16.20
CA LYS A 158 6.04 -1.60 -17.59
C LYS A 158 4.60 -1.71 -18.12
N GLY A 159 4.24 -0.82 -19.02
CA GLY A 159 2.95 -0.85 -19.72
C GLY A 159 1.89 0.02 -19.04
N THR A 160 0.64 -0.21 -19.41
CA THR A 160 -0.53 0.57 -18.98
C THR A 160 -1.47 -0.28 -18.12
N THR A 161 -1.95 0.30 -17.04
CA THR A 161 -2.98 -0.29 -16.17
C THR A 161 -3.90 0.78 -15.59
N VAL A 162 -4.92 0.36 -14.83
CA VAL A 162 -5.92 1.26 -14.23
C VAL A 162 -6.03 0.92 -12.75
N ASP A 163 -5.97 1.95 -11.88
CA ASP A 163 -6.14 1.80 -10.44
C ASP A 163 -7.59 1.44 -10.02
N THR A 164 -7.88 1.40 -8.73
CA THR A 164 -9.22 1.07 -8.22
C THR A 164 -10.23 2.21 -8.44
N ASP A 165 -9.75 3.44 -8.61
CA ASP A 165 -10.59 4.63 -8.81
C ASP A 165 -10.86 4.91 -10.29
N GLY A 166 -10.25 4.10 -11.19
CA GLY A 166 -10.43 4.19 -12.63
C GLY A 166 -9.42 5.10 -13.32
N ASN A 167 -8.39 5.58 -12.61
CA ASN A 167 -7.36 6.41 -13.22
C ASN A 167 -6.36 5.54 -14.00
N PRO A 168 -6.01 5.90 -15.24
CA PRO A 168 -5.01 5.19 -16.02
C PRO A 168 -3.60 5.62 -15.61
N HIS A 169 -2.69 4.64 -15.56
CA HIS A 169 -1.26 4.82 -15.36
C HIS A 169 -0.51 4.15 -16.51
N SER A 170 0.40 4.85 -17.18
CA SER A 170 1.08 4.36 -18.39
C SER A 170 2.57 4.67 -18.36
N TYR A 171 3.39 3.60 -18.37
CA TYR A 171 4.85 3.65 -18.32
C TYR A 171 5.45 2.65 -19.30
N GLU A 172 5.27 2.88 -20.60
CA GLU A 172 5.70 1.94 -21.67
C GLU A 172 7.23 1.75 -21.72
N GLY A 173 8.01 2.75 -21.31
CA GLY A 173 9.47 2.66 -21.20
C GLY A 173 9.97 1.94 -19.95
N GLY A 174 9.07 1.59 -19.03
CA GLY A 174 9.39 1.10 -17.69
C GLY A 174 9.40 2.20 -16.65
N HIS A 175 9.15 1.83 -15.39
CA HIS A 175 9.08 2.75 -14.27
C HIS A 175 9.35 2.02 -12.94
N TYR A 176 9.74 2.76 -11.91
CA TYR A 176 9.87 2.25 -10.55
C TYR A 176 8.89 2.92 -9.63
N LEU A 177 8.22 2.12 -8.80
CA LEU A 177 7.30 2.57 -7.77
C LEU A 177 7.46 1.72 -6.50
N THR A 178 6.78 2.11 -5.42
CA THR A 178 6.92 1.46 -4.12
C THR A 178 5.57 0.93 -3.65
N LEU A 179 5.51 -0.37 -3.31
CA LEU A 179 4.36 -0.98 -2.67
C LEU A 179 4.53 -0.77 -1.15
N VAL A 180 3.67 0.06 -0.57
CA VAL A 180 3.81 0.55 0.81
C VAL A 180 2.77 -0.02 1.77
N GLY A 181 1.82 -0.79 1.27
CA GLY A 181 0.77 -1.36 2.09
C GLY A 181 -0.12 -2.33 1.33
N TYR A 182 -1.03 -2.93 2.08
CA TYR A 182 -2.04 -3.84 1.55
C TYR A 182 -3.32 -3.76 2.38
N ARG A 183 -4.43 -4.25 1.82
CA ARG A 183 -5.68 -4.55 2.52
C ARG A 183 -6.36 -5.78 1.88
N ASP A 184 -7.42 -6.25 2.50
CA ASP A 184 -8.20 -7.40 2.03
C ASP A 184 -7.32 -8.64 1.79
N GLY A 185 -6.45 -8.96 2.79
CA GLY A 185 -5.53 -10.10 2.69
C GLY A 185 -4.51 -10.01 1.56
N GLY A 186 -4.23 -8.80 1.06
CA GLY A 186 -3.32 -8.54 -0.05
C GLY A 186 -3.99 -8.56 -1.43
N ASP A 187 -5.32 -8.57 -1.51
CA ASP A 187 -6.04 -8.42 -2.78
C ASP A 187 -5.88 -7.00 -3.35
N LEU A 188 -5.71 -6.03 -2.46
CA LEU A 188 -5.46 -4.64 -2.80
C LEU A 188 -4.10 -4.19 -2.24
N ILE A 189 -3.32 -3.56 -3.10
CA ILE A 189 -1.98 -3.07 -2.80
C ILE A 189 -1.97 -1.54 -2.82
N ARG A 190 -1.43 -0.93 -1.77
CA ARG A 190 -1.16 0.51 -1.72
C ARG A 190 0.15 0.81 -2.41
N ILE A 191 0.11 1.66 -3.41
CA ILE A 191 1.26 2.09 -4.21
C ILE A 191 1.61 3.53 -3.85
N ALA A 192 2.91 3.82 -3.70
CA ALA A 192 3.46 5.16 -3.72
C ALA A 192 4.23 5.33 -5.03
N ASP A 193 3.72 6.17 -5.91
CA ASP A 193 4.24 6.41 -7.25
C ASP A 193 4.94 7.77 -7.31
N PRO A 194 6.26 7.80 -7.53
CA PRO A 194 6.99 9.07 -7.55
C PRO A 194 6.81 9.90 -8.82
N ALA A 195 6.16 9.38 -9.85
CA ALA A 195 5.98 10.10 -11.11
C ALA A 195 4.85 11.13 -11.08
N ASP A 196 3.83 10.91 -10.24
CA ASP A 196 2.66 11.78 -10.18
C ASP A 196 2.46 12.35 -8.76
N PRO A 197 2.95 13.57 -8.49
CA PRO A 197 2.79 14.18 -7.18
C PRO A 197 1.33 14.55 -6.84
N ALA A 198 0.45 14.63 -7.82
CA ALA A 198 -0.97 14.94 -7.61
C ALA A 198 -1.75 13.72 -7.11
N LEU A 199 -1.46 12.53 -7.62
CA LEU A 199 -2.00 11.27 -7.14
C LEU A 199 -1.15 10.69 -5.99
N GLY A 200 0.18 10.74 -6.10
CA GLY A 200 1.14 10.31 -5.09
C GLY A 200 0.99 8.86 -4.66
N GLU A 201 -0.18 8.54 -4.12
CA GLU A 201 -0.53 7.20 -3.64
C GLU A 201 -1.93 6.77 -4.10
N TYR A 202 -2.05 5.51 -4.51
CA TYR A 202 -3.33 4.91 -4.95
C TYR A 202 -3.40 3.42 -4.64
N TRP A 203 -4.61 2.84 -4.80
CA TRP A 203 -4.83 1.40 -4.62
C TRP A 203 -4.93 0.69 -5.97
N MET A 204 -4.38 -0.51 -6.03
CA MET A 204 -4.47 -1.37 -7.22
C MET A 204 -4.71 -2.82 -6.82
N THR A 205 -5.44 -3.57 -7.64
CA THR A 205 -5.63 -5.01 -7.40
C THR A 205 -4.33 -5.77 -7.64
N LEU A 206 -4.06 -6.75 -6.80
CA LEU A 206 -2.83 -7.55 -6.86
C LEU A 206 -2.55 -8.15 -8.26
N PRO A 207 -3.53 -8.74 -8.98
CA PRO A 207 -3.27 -9.26 -10.33
C PRO A 207 -2.83 -8.18 -11.32
N LYS A 208 -3.35 -6.96 -11.21
CA LYS A 208 -2.90 -5.84 -12.04
C LYS A 208 -1.46 -5.43 -11.71
N VAL A 209 -1.12 -5.35 -10.42
CA VAL A 209 0.26 -5.08 -9.97
C VAL A 209 1.21 -6.15 -10.50
N ALA A 210 0.86 -7.44 -10.37
CA ALA A 210 1.69 -8.54 -10.84
C ALA A 210 1.90 -8.49 -12.37
N ASN A 211 0.86 -8.21 -13.13
CA ASN A 211 0.95 -8.04 -14.57
C ASN A 211 1.76 -6.80 -14.98
N TRP A 212 1.74 -5.77 -14.16
CA TRP A 212 2.53 -4.56 -14.40
C TRP A 212 4.02 -4.76 -14.14
N ILE A 213 4.36 -5.71 -13.22
CA ILE A 213 5.73 -6.17 -12.95
C ILE A 213 6.22 -7.19 -14.00
N ALA A 214 5.33 -7.74 -14.82
CA ALA A 214 5.68 -8.72 -15.86
C ALA A 214 6.80 -8.18 -16.78
N GLU A 215 7.68 -9.08 -17.24
CA GLU A 215 8.95 -8.76 -17.94
C GLU A 215 9.95 -7.94 -17.12
N ARG A 216 9.72 -7.78 -15.83
CA ARG A 216 10.52 -7.00 -14.88
C ARG A 216 10.70 -7.80 -13.57
N GLY A 217 10.88 -7.09 -12.47
CA GLY A 217 11.04 -7.69 -11.16
C GLY A 217 10.80 -6.70 -10.03
N TYR A 218 10.90 -7.19 -8.80
CA TYR A 218 10.76 -6.40 -7.59
C TYR A 218 11.74 -6.81 -6.51
N SER A 219 11.95 -5.91 -5.55
CA SER A 219 12.77 -6.09 -4.35
C SER A 219 11.85 -6.15 -3.13
N SER A 220 11.75 -7.31 -2.46
CA SER A 220 10.88 -7.55 -1.30
C SER A 220 11.64 -8.02 -0.07
#